data_a003255d465cafaa5834bf752c13cd7a
#
_entry.id   a003255d465cafaa5834bf752c13cd7a
#
_cell.length_a   1.000
_cell.length_b   1.000
_cell.length_c   1.000
_cell.angle_alpha   90.00
_cell.angle_beta   90.00
_cell.angle_gamma   90.00
#
_symmetry.space_group_name_H-M   'P 1'
#
loop_
_entity.id
_entity.type
_entity.pdbx_description
1 polymer ?
#
loop_
_entity_poly.entity_id
_entity_poly.type
_entity_poly.pdbx_seq_one_letter_code
_entity_poly.pdbx_strand_id
1 'polypeptide(L)'
;QFEPDIAVLTDKDAAKRLADRYHGKTEILAGEEGLLAAATYEGADTVLGSMVGYAGLRPTLAAIACGKNIALANKETLVAAGSIVMEAVRKHDVSLTPVDSEHSAIFQSLRGGTEKEVKRLIITASGGPFRGKKRSELENVTLAQCLNHPNWSMGQKVTLDSSTLANKGLEVI
;
A
#
# COMPACT_ATOMS: atom_id res chain seq x y z
N GLN A 1 -6.82 -22.62 3.33
CA GLN A 1 -5.54 -22.97 2.67
C GLN A 1 -4.33 -22.52 3.49
N PHE A 2 -4.40 -21.37 4.19
CA PHE A 2 -3.26 -20.82 4.94
C PHE A 2 -3.41 -20.94 6.46
N GLU A 3 -4.60 -21.14 7.00
CA GLU A 3 -4.90 -21.25 8.42
C GLU A 3 -4.09 -20.25 9.30
N PRO A 4 -4.25 -18.93 9.08
CA PRO A 4 -3.53 -17.93 9.87
C PRO A 4 -3.98 -17.97 11.33
N ASP A 5 -3.13 -17.53 12.25
CA ASP A 5 -3.50 -17.43 13.67
C ASP A 5 -4.62 -16.42 13.89
N ILE A 6 -4.55 -15.28 13.17
CA ILE A 6 -5.51 -14.17 13.27
C ILE A 6 -6.02 -13.79 11.88
N ALA A 7 -7.29 -13.52 11.76
CA ALA A 7 -7.91 -12.85 10.61
C ALA A 7 -8.78 -11.68 11.08
N VAL A 8 -8.69 -10.54 10.37
CA VAL A 8 -9.37 -9.31 10.78
C VAL A 8 -10.26 -8.80 9.67
N LEU A 9 -11.47 -8.40 10.02
CA LEU A 9 -12.33 -7.61 9.16
C LEU A 9 -12.64 -6.28 9.86
N THR A 10 -12.44 -5.15 9.15
CA THR A 10 -12.76 -3.82 9.70
C THR A 10 -14.25 -3.62 9.92
N ASP A 11 -15.10 -4.22 9.09
CA ASP A 11 -16.55 -4.29 9.26
C ASP A 11 -16.89 -5.31 10.35
N LYS A 12 -17.43 -4.82 11.48
CA LYS A 12 -17.78 -5.64 12.65
C LYS A 12 -18.88 -6.66 12.36
N ASP A 13 -19.85 -6.32 11.53
CA ASP A 13 -20.94 -7.24 11.18
C ASP A 13 -20.44 -8.34 10.24
N ALA A 14 -19.55 -8.00 9.31
CA ALA A 14 -18.88 -8.99 8.47
C ALA A 14 -17.98 -9.92 9.28
N ALA A 15 -17.25 -9.40 10.26
CA ALA A 15 -16.45 -10.21 11.18
C ALA A 15 -17.31 -11.19 11.98
N LYS A 16 -18.43 -10.71 12.50
CA LYS A 16 -19.39 -11.55 13.23
C LYS A 16 -19.96 -12.67 12.34
N ARG A 17 -20.42 -12.32 11.12
CA ARG A 17 -20.92 -13.33 10.17
C ARG A 17 -19.87 -14.37 9.80
N LEU A 18 -18.58 -13.95 9.72
CA LEU A 18 -17.49 -14.89 9.47
C LEU A 18 -17.27 -15.80 10.68
N ALA A 19 -17.19 -15.25 11.88
CA ALA A 19 -17.00 -16.00 13.12
C ALA A 19 -18.10 -17.04 13.34
N ASP A 20 -19.36 -16.68 13.07
CA ASP A 20 -20.51 -17.59 13.20
C ASP A 20 -20.44 -18.80 12.22
N ARG A 21 -19.70 -18.68 11.13
CA ARG A 21 -19.58 -19.69 10.07
C ARG A 21 -18.24 -20.43 10.04
N TYR A 22 -17.25 -19.87 10.71
CA TYR A 22 -15.89 -20.42 10.72
C TYR A 22 -15.70 -21.31 11.96
N HIS A 23 -15.28 -22.56 11.73
CA HIS A 23 -15.08 -23.55 12.78
C HIS A 23 -13.61 -24.02 12.88
N GLY A 24 -12.66 -23.26 12.30
CA GLY A 24 -11.23 -23.55 12.38
C GLY A 24 -10.57 -22.93 13.62
N LYS A 25 -9.23 -22.89 13.60
CA LYS A 25 -8.42 -22.39 14.73
C LYS A 25 -8.10 -20.90 14.65
N THR A 26 -8.32 -20.26 13.47
CA THR A 26 -8.04 -18.84 13.27
C THR A 26 -8.93 -17.97 14.17
N GLU A 27 -8.33 -17.10 14.94
CA GLU A 27 -9.07 -16.09 15.71
C GLU A 27 -9.60 -15.00 14.79
N ILE A 28 -10.91 -14.74 14.86
CA ILE A 28 -11.58 -13.71 14.04
C ILE A 28 -11.72 -12.43 14.86
N LEU A 29 -10.99 -11.41 14.48
CA LEU A 29 -11.03 -10.09 15.12
C LEU A 29 -11.79 -9.09 14.24
N ALA A 30 -12.22 -7.97 14.86
CA ALA A 30 -13.03 -6.97 14.19
C ALA A 30 -12.54 -5.55 14.44
N GLY A 31 -12.82 -4.68 13.46
CA GLY A 31 -12.62 -3.24 13.60
C GLY A 31 -11.15 -2.83 13.63
N GLU A 32 -10.94 -1.59 14.08
CA GLU A 32 -9.61 -0.99 14.12
C GLU A 32 -8.70 -1.65 15.17
N GLU A 33 -9.24 -2.02 16.31
CA GLU A 33 -8.49 -2.71 17.37
C GLU A 33 -7.97 -4.07 16.88
N GLY A 34 -8.79 -4.83 16.15
CA GLY A 34 -8.37 -6.07 15.52
C GLY A 34 -7.25 -5.84 14.49
N LEU A 35 -7.36 -4.76 13.71
CA LEU A 35 -6.33 -4.42 12.73
C LEU A 35 -4.99 -4.08 13.40
N LEU A 36 -5.01 -3.34 14.51
CA LEU A 36 -3.82 -3.06 15.30
C LEU A 36 -3.25 -4.34 15.92
N ALA A 37 -4.09 -5.21 16.47
CA ALA A 37 -3.66 -6.50 17.01
C ALA A 37 -2.94 -7.35 15.95
N ALA A 38 -3.47 -7.42 14.71
CA ALA A 38 -2.81 -8.13 13.63
C ALA A 38 -1.48 -7.47 13.22
N ALA A 39 -1.43 -6.14 13.15
CA ALA A 39 -0.20 -5.41 12.80
C ALA A 39 0.90 -5.54 13.86
N THR A 40 0.54 -5.78 15.12
CA THR A 40 1.47 -5.95 16.24
C THR A 40 1.63 -7.39 16.68
N TYR A 41 1.06 -8.35 15.94
CA TYR A 41 1.07 -9.77 16.29
C TYR A 41 2.49 -10.27 16.54
N GLU A 42 2.72 -10.88 17.70
CA GLU A 42 4.05 -11.25 18.20
C GLU A 42 4.74 -12.30 17.32
N GLY A 43 3.98 -13.19 16.69
CA GLY A 43 4.47 -14.25 15.81
C GLY A 43 4.92 -13.78 14.41
N ALA A 44 4.93 -12.48 14.13
CA ALA A 44 5.35 -11.93 12.83
C ALA A 44 6.49 -10.93 12.96
N ASP A 45 7.55 -11.09 12.17
CA ASP A 45 8.72 -10.20 12.14
C ASP A 45 8.55 -9.06 11.13
N THR A 46 7.69 -9.24 10.15
CA THR A 46 7.47 -8.30 9.05
C THR A 46 5.98 -8.10 8.79
N VAL A 47 5.58 -6.86 8.58
CA VAL A 47 4.21 -6.48 8.23
C VAL A 47 4.17 -5.97 6.80
N LEU A 48 3.34 -6.60 5.96
CA LEU A 48 3.01 -6.10 4.63
C LEU A 48 1.88 -5.07 4.71
N GLY A 49 2.23 -3.79 4.55
CA GLY A 49 1.28 -2.68 4.51
C GLY A 49 0.72 -2.50 3.09
N SER A 50 -0.45 -3.07 2.78
CA SER A 50 -1.10 -3.00 1.47
C SER A 50 -2.52 -2.45 1.52
N MET A 51 -2.87 -1.74 2.57
CA MET A 51 -4.19 -1.10 2.71
C MET A 51 -4.33 0.08 1.75
N VAL A 52 -5.55 0.34 1.30
CA VAL A 52 -5.82 1.44 0.36
C VAL A 52 -5.94 2.76 1.11
N GLY A 53 -5.33 3.82 0.58
CA GLY A 53 -5.43 5.17 1.09
C GLY A 53 -4.77 5.36 2.47
N TYR A 54 -5.35 6.22 3.29
CA TYR A 54 -4.80 6.62 4.59
C TYR A 54 -4.93 5.55 5.70
N ALA A 55 -5.79 4.55 5.52
CA ALA A 55 -6.11 3.56 6.56
C ALA A 55 -4.89 2.73 7.03
N GLY A 56 -3.84 2.64 6.21
CA GLY A 56 -2.61 1.90 6.54
C GLY A 56 -1.68 2.61 7.53
N LEU A 57 -1.84 3.91 7.80
CA LEU A 57 -0.87 4.68 8.59
C LEU A 57 -0.77 4.21 10.05
N ARG A 58 -1.90 4.10 10.76
CA ARG A 58 -1.91 3.69 12.18
C ARG A 58 -1.36 2.28 12.38
N PRO A 59 -1.80 1.25 11.62
CA PRO A 59 -1.23 -0.09 11.72
C PRO A 59 0.27 -0.11 11.42
N THR A 60 0.74 0.64 10.42
CA THR A 60 2.16 0.73 10.08
C THR A 60 2.99 1.30 11.23
N LEU A 61 2.55 2.42 11.83
CA LEU A 61 3.24 3.01 12.98
C LEU A 61 3.22 2.10 14.20
N ALA A 62 2.11 1.39 14.46
CA ALA A 62 2.03 0.42 15.55
C ALA A 62 3.00 -0.75 15.34
N ALA A 63 3.08 -1.29 14.13
CA ALA A 63 4.04 -2.34 13.79
C ALA A 63 5.49 -1.89 14.00
N ILE A 64 5.85 -0.69 13.52
CA ILE A 64 7.18 -0.09 13.72
C ILE A 64 7.50 0.05 15.21
N ALA A 65 6.56 0.55 16.02
CA ALA A 65 6.73 0.72 17.46
C ALA A 65 6.98 -0.62 18.19
N CYS A 66 6.51 -1.72 17.63
CA CYS A 66 6.77 -3.09 18.12
C CYS A 66 8.03 -3.73 17.49
N GLY A 67 8.87 -2.96 16.80
CA GLY A 67 10.13 -3.45 16.23
C GLY A 67 9.96 -4.32 14.99
N LYS A 68 8.84 -4.23 14.28
CA LYS A 68 8.59 -5.03 13.08
C LYS A 68 9.07 -4.34 11.81
N ASN A 69 9.68 -5.10 10.92
CA ASN A 69 10.03 -4.64 9.58
C ASN A 69 8.76 -4.37 8.75
N ILE A 70 8.83 -3.39 7.87
CA ILE A 70 7.69 -3.01 7.03
C ILE A 70 8.02 -3.29 5.56
N ALA A 71 7.17 -4.04 4.90
CA ALA A 71 7.09 -4.15 3.45
C ALA A 71 5.91 -3.26 2.99
N LEU A 72 6.19 -2.09 2.40
CA LEU A 72 5.18 -1.06 2.17
C LEU A 72 4.75 -0.98 0.71
N ALA A 73 3.51 -1.39 0.43
CA ALA A 73 2.82 -1.16 -0.83
C ALA A 73 1.92 0.09 -0.79
N ASN A 74 1.48 0.48 0.42
CA ASN A 74 0.60 1.62 0.65
C ASN A 74 1.41 2.93 0.72
N LYS A 75 1.73 3.49 -0.43
CA LYS A 75 2.52 4.74 -0.54
C LYS A 75 1.85 5.95 0.08
N GLU A 76 0.52 5.97 0.15
CA GLU A 76 -0.25 7.04 0.78
C GLU A 76 0.15 7.25 2.26
N THR A 77 0.62 6.22 2.92
CA THR A 77 1.18 6.30 4.27
C THR A 77 2.37 7.27 4.35
N LEU A 78 3.27 7.23 3.37
CA LEU A 78 4.43 8.14 3.31
C LEU A 78 4.03 9.52 2.78
N VAL A 79 3.10 9.60 1.83
CA VAL A 79 2.58 10.88 1.35
C VAL A 79 1.95 11.68 2.49
N ALA A 80 1.14 11.01 3.33
CA ALA A 80 0.44 11.65 4.44
C ALA A 80 1.34 11.97 5.65
N ALA A 81 2.33 11.11 5.95
CA ALA A 81 3.08 11.18 7.20
C ALA A 81 4.53 10.68 7.07
N GLY A 82 5.17 10.89 5.92
CA GLY A 82 6.50 10.36 5.63
C GLY A 82 7.55 10.72 6.66
N SER A 83 7.61 11.97 7.11
CA SER A 83 8.56 12.41 8.15
C SER A 83 8.36 11.64 9.46
N ILE A 84 7.11 11.45 9.89
CA ILE A 84 6.76 10.73 11.12
C ILE A 84 7.12 9.25 10.99
N VAL A 85 6.77 8.63 9.86
CA VAL A 85 7.06 7.20 9.60
C VAL A 85 8.57 6.97 9.55
N MET A 86 9.32 7.80 8.82
CA MET A 86 10.77 7.65 8.69
C MET A 86 11.51 7.93 10.00
N GLU A 87 11.01 8.83 10.84
CA GLU A 87 11.51 9.03 12.20
C GLU A 87 11.30 7.79 13.06
N ALA A 88 10.09 7.21 13.02
CA ALA A 88 9.76 6.00 13.74
C ALA A 88 10.65 4.81 13.28
N VAL A 89 10.83 4.64 11.97
CA VAL A 89 11.72 3.62 11.39
C VAL A 89 13.15 3.73 11.94
N ARG A 90 13.72 4.95 11.95
CA ARG A 90 15.06 5.18 12.51
C ARG A 90 15.11 4.94 14.03
N LYS A 91 14.11 5.40 14.76
CA LYS A 91 14.04 5.27 16.22
C LYS A 91 13.98 3.80 16.68
N HIS A 92 13.26 2.98 15.96
CA HIS A 92 13.06 1.57 16.31
C HIS A 92 14.01 0.60 15.58
N ASP A 93 14.92 1.14 14.77
CA ASP A 93 15.94 0.38 14.00
C ASP A 93 15.30 -0.75 13.15
N VAL A 94 14.19 -0.47 12.50
CA VAL A 94 13.50 -1.40 11.62
C VAL A 94 13.72 -1.05 10.15
N SER A 95 13.55 -2.02 9.26
CA SER A 95 13.62 -1.79 7.83
C SER A 95 12.24 -1.40 7.26
N LEU A 96 12.25 -0.48 6.28
CA LEU A 96 11.10 -0.16 5.44
C LEU A 96 11.47 -0.48 3.99
N THR A 97 10.86 -1.53 3.45
CA THR A 97 11.12 -2.02 2.09
C THR A 97 9.95 -1.65 1.18
N PRO A 98 10.17 -0.98 0.05
CA PRO A 98 9.11 -0.65 -0.88
C PRO A 98 8.60 -1.88 -1.62
N VAL A 99 7.28 -2.01 -1.70
CA VAL A 99 6.56 -3.05 -2.47
C VAL A 99 5.79 -2.45 -3.63
N ASP A 100 5.38 -1.16 -3.52
CA ASP A 100 4.86 -0.41 -4.68
C ASP A 100 5.79 -0.61 -5.87
N SER A 101 5.23 -0.90 -7.06
CA SER A 101 6.01 -1.44 -8.19
C SER A 101 7.13 -0.50 -8.66
N GLU A 102 6.86 0.77 -8.78
CA GLU A 102 7.82 1.76 -9.24
C GLU A 102 8.90 2.04 -8.19
N HIS A 103 8.51 2.19 -6.94
CA HIS A 103 9.46 2.35 -5.83
C HIS A 103 10.33 1.11 -5.64
N SER A 104 9.75 -0.09 -5.74
CA SER A 104 10.48 -1.35 -5.66
C SER A 104 11.47 -1.50 -6.82
N ALA A 105 11.07 -1.13 -8.04
CA ALA A 105 11.97 -1.16 -9.20
C ALA A 105 13.18 -0.24 -9.02
N ILE A 106 12.98 0.98 -8.52
CA ILE A 106 14.06 1.93 -8.19
C ILE A 106 14.95 1.36 -7.09
N PHE A 107 14.34 0.87 -5.99
CA PHE A 107 15.07 0.28 -4.87
C PHE A 107 15.95 -0.89 -5.29
N GLN A 108 15.45 -1.78 -6.13
CA GLN A 108 16.23 -2.92 -6.66
C GLN A 108 17.34 -2.45 -7.60
N SER A 109 17.08 -1.46 -8.45
CA SER A 109 18.06 -0.91 -9.37
C SER A 109 19.23 -0.21 -8.66
N LEU A 110 18.99 0.38 -7.49
CA LEU A 110 20.00 1.04 -6.68
C LEU A 110 20.93 0.07 -5.93
N ARG A 111 20.54 -1.20 -5.78
CA ARG A 111 21.33 -2.20 -5.03
C ARG A 111 22.69 -2.54 -5.67
N GLY A 112 22.87 -2.28 -6.95
CA GLY A 112 24.08 -2.61 -7.68
C GLY A 112 25.18 -1.55 -7.66
N GLY A 113 24.94 -0.39 -7.00
CA GLY A 113 25.87 0.73 -7.02
C GLY A 113 25.84 1.56 -5.74
N THR A 114 26.49 2.70 -5.75
CA THR A 114 26.52 3.66 -4.65
C THR A 114 25.67 4.90 -5.01
N GLU A 115 25.20 5.63 -4.00
CA GLU A 115 24.43 6.87 -4.22
C GLU A 115 25.18 7.89 -5.09
N LYS A 116 26.52 7.92 -5.03
CA LYS A 116 27.36 8.83 -5.82
C LYS A 116 27.34 8.53 -7.31
N GLU A 117 26.99 7.31 -7.69
CA GLU A 117 26.89 6.88 -9.09
C GLU A 117 25.52 7.18 -9.70
N VAL A 118 24.53 7.55 -8.87
CA VAL A 118 23.19 7.86 -9.33
C VAL A 118 23.16 9.25 -9.96
N LYS A 119 22.98 9.29 -11.27
CA LYS A 119 22.81 10.55 -12.00
C LYS A 119 21.38 11.05 -11.97
N ARG A 120 20.39 10.14 -11.99
CA ARG A 120 18.98 10.47 -12.13
C ARG A 120 18.12 9.27 -11.78
N LEU A 121 17.00 9.52 -11.10
CA LEU A 121 15.91 8.56 -10.92
C LEU A 121 14.85 8.81 -12.00
N ILE A 122 14.34 7.73 -12.59
CA ILE A 122 13.30 7.77 -13.61
C ILE A 122 12.15 6.89 -13.14
N ILE A 123 11.02 7.51 -12.80
CA ILE A 123 9.80 6.80 -12.44
C ILE A 123 9.03 6.49 -13.71
N THR A 124 8.69 5.21 -13.90
CA THR A 124 7.85 4.75 -15.02
C THR A 124 6.36 4.95 -14.72
N ALA A 125 5.54 5.02 -15.77
CA ALA A 125 4.09 5.06 -15.67
C ALA A 125 3.46 4.28 -16.82
N SER A 126 2.32 3.63 -16.57
CA SER A 126 1.51 3.02 -17.64
C SER A 126 0.94 4.10 -18.57
N GLY A 127 0.69 5.29 -18.04
CA GLY A 127 0.04 6.41 -18.71
C GLY A 127 -1.48 6.34 -18.67
N GLY A 128 -2.05 5.27 -18.13
CA GLY A 128 -3.50 5.10 -17.99
C GLY A 128 -4.27 5.01 -19.32
N PRO A 129 -5.62 5.02 -19.25
CA PRO A 129 -6.48 4.88 -20.44
C PRO A 129 -6.42 6.08 -21.40
N PHE A 130 -5.88 7.20 -20.97
CA PHE A 130 -5.82 8.43 -21.76
C PHE A 130 -4.44 8.74 -22.33
N ARG A 131 -3.52 7.80 -22.24
CA ARG A 131 -2.17 7.94 -22.81
C ARG A 131 -2.24 8.30 -24.28
N GLY A 132 -1.54 9.38 -24.67
CA GLY A 132 -1.49 9.89 -26.05
C GLY A 132 -2.68 10.77 -26.46
N LYS A 133 -3.70 10.96 -25.60
CA LYS A 133 -4.81 11.84 -25.83
C LYS A 133 -4.41 13.32 -25.66
N LYS A 134 -4.99 14.20 -26.50
CA LYS A 134 -4.86 15.65 -26.32
C LYS A 134 -5.88 16.15 -25.29
N ARG A 135 -5.60 17.30 -24.66
CA ARG A 135 -6.48 17.90 -23.66
C ARG A 135 -7.92 18.10 -24.17
N SER A 136 -8.09 18.53 -25.42
CA SER A 136 -9.41 18.70 -26.05
C SER A 136 -10.23 17.40 -26.18
N GLU A 137 -9.56 16.25 -26.19
CA GLU A 137 -10.23 14.94 -26.24
C GLU A 137 -10.67 14.44 -24.86
N LEU A 138 -10.26 15.16 -23.79
CA LEU A 138 -10.53 14.78 -22.39
C LEU A 138 -11.71 15.54 -21.78
N GLU A 139 -12.28 16.54 -22.47
CA GLU A 139 -13.32 17.42 -21.92
C GLU A 139 -14.61 16.67 -21.52
N ASN A 140 -14.91 15.58 -22.21
CA ASN A 140 -16.16 14.83 -22.02
C ASN A 140 -15.90 13.35 -21.63
N VAL A 141 -14.77 13.06 -20.97
CA VAL A 141 -14.48 11.70 -20.53
C VAL A 141 -15.43 11.26 -19.42
N THR A 142 -15.85 10.01 -19.49
CA THR A 142 -16.76 9.41 -18.51
C THR A 142 -16.01 8.61 -17.45
N LEU A 143 -16.65 8.36 -16.30
CA LEU A 143 -16.10 7.49 -15.27
C LEU A 143 -15.79 6.09 -15.82
N ALA A 144 -16.65 5.55 -16.66
CA ALA A 144 -16.42 4.25 -17.28
C ALA A 144 -15.11 4.22 -18.12
N GLN A 145 -14.81 5.30 -18.82
CA GLN A 145 -13.55 5.42 -19.56
C GLN A 145 -12.35 5.56 -18.63
N CYS A 146 -12.48 6.29 -17.51
CA CYS A 146 -11.43 6.41 -16.50
C CYS A 146 -11.10 5.04 -15.85
N LEU A 147 -12.12 4.21 -15.64
CA LEU A 147 -11.98 2.90 -15.02
C LEU A 147 -11.56 1.78 -15.98
N ASN A 148 -11.45 2.07 -17.28
CA ASN A 148 -11.05 1.10 -18.31
C ASN A 148 -9.54 1.18 -18.58
N HIS A 149 -8.73 0.63 -17.67
CA HIS A 149 -7.27 0.60 -17.86
C HIS A 149 -6.87 -0.38 -18.98
N PRO A 150 -6.00 0.03 -19.96
CA PRO A 150 -5.73 -0.77 -21.16
C PRO A 150 -4.99 -2.09 -20.86
N ASN A 151 -4.21 -2.17 -19.77
CA ASN A 151 -3.29 -3.28 -19.52
C ASN A 151 -3.59 -4.05 -18.22
N TRP A 152 -4.26 -3.43 -17.25
CA TRP A 152 -4.37 -3.96 -15.88
C TRP A 152 -5.80 -3.97 -15.38
N SER A 153 -6.18 -5.04 -14.70
CA SER A 153 -7.39 -5.09 -13.89
C SER A 153 -7.00 -4.79 -12.44
N MET A 154 -7.39 -3.61 -11.96
CA MET A 154 -7.03 -3.11 -10.62
C MET A 154 -8.28 -2.63 -9.88
N GLY A 155 -8.13 -2.33 -8.57
CA GLY A 155 -9.19 -1.67 -7.82
C GLY A 155 -9.55 -0.29 -8.39
N GLN A 156 -10.78 0.14 -8.19
CA GLN A 156 -11.31 1.38 -8.78
C GLN A 156 -10.48 2.62 -8.44
N LYS A 157 -10.04 2.75 -7.18
CA LYS A 157 -9.20 3.87 -6.73
C LYS A 157 -7.89 3.95 -7.51
N VAL A 158 -7.15 2.85 -7.61
CA VAL A 158 -5.86 2.80 -8.31
C VAL A 158 -6.04 3.05 -9.81
N THR A 159 -7.10 2.51 -10.40
CA THR A 159 -7.42 2.69 -11.83
C THR A 159 -7.74 4.16 -12.13
N LEU A 160 -8.53 4.83 -11.28
CA LEU A 160 -8.82 6.25 -11.40
C LEU A 160 -7.57 7.12 -11.23
N ASP A 161 -6.75 6.82 -10.25
CA ASP A 161 -5.47 7.52 -10.03
C ASP A 161 -4.52 7.36 -11.22
N SER A 162 -4.50 6.19 -11.84
CA SER A 162 -3.74 5.94 -13.07
C SER A 162 -4.26 6.79 -14.23
N SER A 163 -5.58 6.92 -14.38
CA SER A 163 -6.21 7.70 -15.46
C SER A 163 -5.90 9.19 -15.40
N THR A 164 -5.70 9.72 -14.20
CA THR A 164 -5.40 11.13 -13.93
C THR A 164 -3.91 11.41 -13.71
N LEU A 165 -3.06 10.39 -13.69
CA LEU A 165 -1.67 10.42 -13.25
C LEU A 165 -1.48 10.81 -11.76
N ALA A 166 -2.55 10.87 -10.96
CA ALA A 166 -2.47 11.09 -9.52
C ALA A 166 -1.63 10.00 -8.83
N ASN A 167 -1.75 8.75 -9.28
CA ASN A 167 -0.89 7.66 -8.79
C ASN A 167 0.60 8.01 -8.88
N LYS A 168 1.01 8.57 -10.03
CA LYS A 168 2.39 8.97 -10.24
C LYS A 168 2.78 10.19 -9.40
N GLY A 169 1.85 11.12 -9.20
CA GLY A 169 2.03 12.25 -8.27
C GLY A 169 2.32 11.79 -6.84
N LEU A 170 1.55 10.81 -6.34
CA LEU A 170 1.76 10.21 -5.01
C LEU A 170 3.13 9.54 -4.88
N GLU A 171 3.65 8.95 -5.95
CA GLU A 171 4.95 8.29 -5.95
C GLU A 171 6.14 9.26 -6.00
N VAL A 172 5.95 10.49 -6.45
CA VAL A 172 6.99 11.52 -6.51
C VAL A 172 7.15 12.26 -5.18
N ILE A 173 6.09 12.38 -4.39
CA ILE A 173 6.09 13.04 -3.07
C ILE A 173 6.89 12.22 -2.07
#